data_7e5e258e46f6ae3aa075e2f31bd236d0
#
_entry.id   7e5e258e46f6ae3aa075e2f31bd236d0
#
_cell.length_a   1.000
_cell.length_b   1.000
_cell.length_c   1.000
_cell.angle_alpha   90.00
_cell.angle_beta   90.00
_cell.angle_gamma   90.00
#
_symmetry.space_group_name_H-M   'P 1'
#
loop_
_entity.id
_entity.type
_entity.pdbx_description
1 polymer ?
#
loop_
_entity_poly.entity_id
_entity_poly.type
_entity_poly.pdbx_seq_one_letter_code
_entity_poly.pdbx_strand_id
1 'polypeptide(L)'
;MQELQRNTSSTPAHGSTKAVTTTTTHRSSMTTPGEMTKSLEASLKSGMKLQPVWGGSDTHDVVGFDIANADMTHLDEAVAACKPMPKKNIARLVQKLILTMPMRNMDDMDKAAIIAIYVEDLEEYPADVVEYVLMTIRRSSKFFPAWAELYENLEIWGRRRMMIKAAIERAISD
;
A
#
# COMPACT_ATOMS: atom_id res chain seq x y z
N MET A 1 -7.39 76.17 37.78
CA MET A 1 -8.14 76.79 36.66
C MET A 1 -8.31 75.75 35.58
N GLN A 2 -9.57 75.34 35.47
CA GLN A 2 -10.32 75.12 34.24
C GLN A 2 -9.80 73.89 33.43
N GLU A 3 -10.59 73.00 32.90
CA GLU A 3 -12.05 72.73 32.91
C GLU A 3 -12.22 71.47 32.09
N LEU A 4 -12.98 70.61 32.62
CA LEU A 4 -13.93 69.70 31.96
C LEU A 4 -14.04 69.80 30.43
N GLN A 5 -13.96 68.66 29.77
CA GLN A 5 -15.08 68.26 28.89
C GLN A 5 -15.12 66.76 28.65
N ARG A 6 -16.28 66.21 29.00
CA ARG A 6 -16.80 64.89 28.63
C ARG A 6 -17.06 64.87 27.11
N ASN A 7 -16.84 63.75 26.51
CA ASN A 7 -17.71 63.36 25.42
C ASN A 7 -17.91 61.85 25.40
N THR A 8 -19.14 61.51 25.60
CA THR A 8 -19.76 60.19 25.41
C THR A 8 -20.00 59.96 23.93
N SER A 9 -19.76 58.79 23.42
CA SER A 9 -20.59 58.17 22.37
C SER A 9 -20.17 56.74 22.06
N SER A 10 -20.98 55.80 22.43
CA SER A 10 -21.65 54.83 21.58
C SER A 10 -20.81 53.69 20.96
N THR A 11 -21.04 52.54 21.58
CA THR A 11 -20.99 51.16 21.01
C THR A 11 -21.69 51.10 19.62
N PRO A 12 -21.23 50.21 18.68
CA PRO A 12 -21.95 48.97 18.65
C PRO A 12 -21.06 47.74 18.52
N ALA A 13 -21.58 46.69 19.13
CA ALA A 13 -21.17 45.34 19.02
C ALA A 13 -21.30 44.84 17.57
N HIS A 14 -20.24 44.28 17.03
CA HIS A 14 -20.34 43.32 15.93
C HIS A 14 -19.74 42.00 16.40
N GLY A 15 -20.64 41.13 16.80
CA GLY A 15 -20.36 39.72 16.99
C GLY A 15 -19.96 39.08 15.66
N SER A 16 -18.68 38.81 15.48
CA SER A 16 -18.20 37.94 14.42
C SER A 16 -18.10 36.53 14.95
N THR A 17 -19.18 35.79 14.77
CA THR A 17 -19.23 34.35 15.02
C THR A 17 -18.32 33.67 14.00
N LYS A 18 -17.07 33.40 14.39
CA LYS A 18 -16.20 32.51 13.63
C LYS A 18 -16.83 31.12 13.63
N ALA A 19 -17.40 30.76 12.49
CA ALA A 19 -17.76 29.37 12.20
C ALA A 19 -16.51 28.53 12.31
N VAL A 20 -16.45 27.71 13.36
CA VAL A 20 -15.46 26.64 13.49
C VAL A 20 -15.83 25.59 12.45
N THR A 21 -15.20 25.66 11.29
CA THR A 21 -15.26 24.59 10.30
C THR A 21 -14.52 23.41 10.89
N THR A 22 -15.24 22.49 11.50
CA THR A 22 -14.71 21.20 11.92
C THR A 22 -14.37 20.44 10.66
N THR A 23 -13.12 20.54 10.21
CA THR A 23 -12.61 19.68 9.16
C THR A 23 -12.55 18.26 9.73
N THR A 24 -13.62 17.50 9.53
CA THR A 24 -13.62 16.07 9.77
C THR A 24 -12.60 15.47 8.83
N THR A 25 -11.39 15.27 9.32
CA THR A 25 -10.36 14.51 8.61
C THR A 25 -10.89 13.08 8.53
N HIS A 26 -11.52 12.74 7.42
CA HIS A 26 -11.80 11.36 7.06
C HIS A 26 -10.45 10.64 7.02
N ARG A 27 -10.16 9.95 8.09
CA ARG A 27 -9.11 8.95 8.13
C ARG A 27 -9.57 7.87 7.17
N SER A 28 -9.19 7.98 5.88
CA SER A 28 -9.36 6.89 4.93
C SER A 28 -8.82 5.64 5.59
N SER A 29 -9.70 4.70 5.91
CA SER A 29 -9.29 3.37 6.35
C SER A 29 -8.47 2.82 5.19
N MET A 30 -7.17 2.65 5.41
CA MET A 30 -6.28 2.09 4.40
C MET A 30 -6.80 0.69 4.09
N THR A 31 -7.31 0.51 2.86
CA THR A 31 -7.71 -0.80 2.36
C THR A 31 -6.50 -1.73 2.45
N THR A 32 -6.65 -2.87 3.09
CA THR A 32 -5.54 -3.84 3.22
C THR A 32 -5.30 -4.54 1.87
N PRO A 33 -4.08 -5.03 1.59
CA PRO A 33 -3.81 -5.82 0.38
C PRO A 33 -4.73 -7.04 0.24
N GLY A 34 -5.15 -7.63 1.37
CA GLY A 34 -6.10 -8.74 1.38
C GLY A 34 -7.50 -8.33 0.93
N GLU A 35 -7.98 -7.15 1.29
CA GLU A 35 -9.25 -6.60 0.84
C GLU A 35 -9.19 -6.26 -0.66
N MET A 36 -8.09 -5.70 -1.13
CA MET A 36 -7.85 -5.45 -2.55
C MET A 36 -7.88 -6.74 -3.36
N THR A 37 -7.25 -7.81 -2.88
CA THR A 37 -7.25 -9.12 -3.52
C THR A 37 -8.67 -9.70 -3.60
N LYS A 38 -9.44 -9.64 -2.51
CA LYS A 38 -10.84 -10.10 -2.49
C LYS A 38 -11.73 -9.29 -3.43
N SER A 39 -11.52 -7.98 -3.50
CA SER A 39 -12.26 -7.09 -4.41
C SER A 39 -11.97 -7.45 -5.87
N LEU A 40 -10.70 -7.66 -6.23
CA LEU A 40 -10.32 -8.12 -7.56
C LEU A 40 -10.98 -9.46 -7.91
N GLU A 41 -10.89 -10.46 -7.02
CA GLU A 41 -11.52 -11.77 -7.27
C GLU A 41 -13.04 -11.66 -7.44
N ALA A 42 -13.69 -10.80 -6.68
CA ALA A 42 -15.14 -10.59 -6.78
C ALA A 42 -15.52 -9.95 -8.11
N SER A 43 -14.74 -8.95 -8.55
CA SER A 43 -14.95 -8.30 -9.85
C SER A 43 -14.74 -9.28 -11.00
N LEU A 44 -13.62 -9.99 -11.02
CA LEU A 44 -13.30 -10.95 -12.08
C LEU A 44 -14.32 -12.09 -12.17
N LYS A 45 -14.84 -12.59 -11.05
CA LYS A 45 -15.88 -13.65 -11.02
C LYS A 45 -17.21 -13.23 -11.64
N SER A 46 -17.44 -11.94 -11.84
CA SER A 46 -18.66 -11.45 -12.49
C SER A 46 -18.67 -11.71 -14.01
N GLY A 47 -17.49 -11.81 -14.64
CA GLY A 47 -17.35 -11.95 -16.11
C GLY A 47 -16.64 -13.23 -16.55
N MET A 48 -15.81 -13.84 -15.70
CA MET A 48 -15.06 -15.05 -16.04
C MET A 48 -15.16 -16.12 -14.96
N LYS A 49 -14.81 -17.37 -15.32
CA LYS A 49 -14.65 -18.45 -14.35
C LYS A 49 -13.24 -18.37 -13.75
N LEU A 50 -13.17 -18.17 -12.46
CA LEU A 50 -11.91 -18.16 -11.68
C LEU A 50 -12.00 -19.23 -10.60
N GLN A 51 -11.23 -20.30 -10.75
CA GLN A 51 -11.20 -21.42 -9.79
C GLN A 51 -9.78 -21.61 -9.25
N PRO A 52 -9.58 -21.62 -7.92
CA PRO A 52 -8.27 -21.89 -7.37
C PRO A 52 -7.89 -23.36 -7.58
N VAL A 53 -6.66 -23.61 -8.01
CA VAL A 53 -6.02 -24.92 -8.04
C VAL A 53 -5.28 -25.08 -6.73
N TRP A 54 -5.66 -26.10 -5.98
CA TRP A 54 -5.05 -26.43 -4.69
C TRP A 54 -3.85 -27.35 -4.87
N GLY A 55 -2.81 -27.16 -4.10
CA GLY A 55 -1.69 -28.10 -3.99
C GLY A 55 -2.16 -29.44 -3.48
N GLY A 56 -1.30 -30.46 -3.59
CA GLY A 56 -1.65 -31.86 -3.23
C GLY A 56 -2.30 -32.02 -1.85
N SER A 57 -2.77 -33.21 -1.53
CA SER A 57 -3.67 -33.54 -0.42
C SER A 57 -3.29 -33.02 0.97
N ASP A 58 -2.03 -32.65 1.18
CA ASP A 58 -1.49 -32.24 2.48
C ASP A 58 -1.25 -30.72 2.61
N THR A 59 -1.48 -29.96 1.53
CA THR A 59 -1.32 -28.51 1.55
C THR A 59 -2.63 -27.82 1.18
N HIS A 60 -3.11 -26.96 2.06
CA HIS A 60 -4.25 -26.07 1.77
C HIS A 60 -3.83 -24.82 0.97
N ASP A 61 -2.68 -24.87 0.30
CA ASP A 61 -2.15 -23.75 -0.44
C ASP A 61 -2.71 -23.71 -1.87
N VAL A 62 -3.12 -22.54 -2.29
CA VAL A 62 -3.46 -22.27 -3.69
C VAL A 62 -2.16 -22.21 -4.49
N VAL A 63 -1.99 -23.12 -5.44
CA VAL A 63 -0.80 -23.21 -6.31
C VAL A 63 -1.03 -22.61 -7.70
N GLY A 64 -2.26 -22.25 -8.04
CA GLY A 64 -2.61 -21.66 -9.33
C GLY A 64 -4.08 -21.29 -9.42
N PHE A 65 -4.47 -20.88 -10.61
CA PHE A 65 -5.86 -20.62 -10.96
C PHE A 65 -6.16 -21.20 -12.34
N ASP A 66 -7.29 -21.89 -12.44
CA ASP A 66 -7.92 -22.24 -13.72
C ASP A 66 -8.88 -21.14 -14.13
N ILE A 67 -8.74 -20.68 -15.35
CA ILE A 67 -9.49 -19.54 -15.88
C ILE A 67 -10.18 -19.94 -17.17
N ALA A 68 -11.45 -19.58 -17.30
CA ALA A 68 -12.20 -19.67 -18.54
C ALA A 68 -12.98 -18.39 -18.80
N ASN A 69 -13.13 -18.03 -20.08
CA ASN A 69 -13.80 -16.81 -20.54
C ASN A 69 -13.08 -15.52 -20.12
N ALA A 70 -11.75 -15.55 -19.99
CA ALA A 70 -10.96 -14.34 -19.79
C ALA A 70 -10.91 -13.51 -21.07
N ASP A 71 -10.88 -12.19 -20.92
CA ASP A 71 -10.69 -11.23 -22.00
C ASP A 71 -9.70 -10.13 -21.58
N MET A 72 -9.44 -9.20 -22.50
CA MET A 72 -8.51 -8.08 -22.25
C MET A 72 -8.97 -7.16 -21.11
N THR A 73 -10.27 -7.04 -20.86
CA THR A 73 -10.78 -6.20 -19.75
C THR A 73 -10.39 -6.80 -18.42
N HIS A 74 -10.48 -8.12 -18.26
CA HIS A 74 -10.04 -8.83 -17.07
C HIS A 74 -8.53 -8.72 -16.87
N LEU A 75 -7.75 -8.75 -17.96
CA LEU A 75 -6.31 -8.55 -17.90
C LEU A 75 -5.96 -7.13 -17.44
N ASP A 76 -6.58 -6.11 -18.01
CA ASP A 76 -6.34 -4.72 -17.64
C ASP A 76 -6.65 -4.47 -16.16
N GLU A 77 -7.72 -5.06 -15.65
CA GLU A 77 -8.07 -4.98 -14.22
C GLU A 77 -7.03 -5.66 -13.33
N ALA A 78 -6.58 -6.87 -13.71
CA ALA A 78 -5.55 -7.59 -12.97
C ALA A 78 -4.18 -6.87 -13.02
N VAL A 79 -3.81 -6.31 -14.16
CA VAL A 79 -2.60 -5.49 -14.33
C VAL A 79 -2.67 -4.24 -13.47
N ALA A 80 -3.80 -3.55 -13.44
CA ALA A 80 -4.00 -2.36 -12.60
C ALA A 80 -3.87 -2.70 -11.11
N ALA A 81 -4.43 -3.84 -10.68
CA ALA A 81 -4.35 -4.32 -9.29
C ALA A 81 -2.93 -4.81 -8.89
N CYS A 82 -2.10 -5.15 -9.87
CA CYS A 82 -0.71 -5.57 -9.66
C CYS A 82 0.32 -4.49 -10.01
N LYS A 83 -0.12 -3.24 -10.21
CA LYS A 83 0.78 -2.15 -10.60
C LYS A 83 1.89 -1.95 -9.56
N PRO A 84 3.17 -2.02 -9.98
CA PRO A 84 4.29 -1.82 -9.07
C PRO A 84 4.42 -0.36 -8.61
N MET A 85 5.11 -0.19 -7.49
CA MET A 85 5.46 1.13 -6.99
C MET A 85 6.63 1.73 -7.78
N PRO A 86 6.63 3.03 -8.10
CA PRO A 86 7.81 3.66 -8.69
C PRO A 86 9.07 3.49 -7.83
N LYS A 87 10.20 3.12 -8.45
CA LYS A 87 11.49 2.88 -7.76
C LYS A 87 11.87 3.97 -6.77
N LYS A 88 11.65 5.24 -7.12
CA LYS A 88 11.91 6.38 -6.24
C LYS A 88 11.11 6.32 -4.94
N ASN A 89 9.89 5.83 -4.98
CA ASN A 89 9.03 5.72 -3.81
C ASN A 89 9.46 4.53 -2.94
N ILE A 90 9.83 3.41 -3.56
CA ILE A 90 10.40 2.26 -2.85
C ILE A 90 11.68 2.68 -2.12
N ALA A 91 12.62 3.32 -2.83
CA ALA A 91 13.86 3.82 -2.25
C ALA A 91 13.63 4.71 -1.02
N ARG A 92 12.63 5.60 -1.10
CA ARG A 92 12.26 6.49 0.01
C ARG A 92 11.69 5.73 1.21
N LEU A 93 10.91 4.66 0.97
CA LEU A 93 10.38 3.82 2.05
C LEU A 93 11.49 3.00 2.72
N VAL A 94 12.37 2.37 1.93
CA VAL A 94 13.53 1.62 2.45
C VAL A 94 14.47 2.53 3.22
N GLN A 95 14.80 3.72 2.69
CA GLN A 95 15.59 4.72 3.38
C GLN A 95 14.96 5.12 4.73
N LYS A 96 13.64 5.26 4.78
CA LYS A 96 12.93 5.54 6.03
C LYS A 96 13.07 4.40 7.05
N LEU A 97 13.07 3.13 6.62
CA LEU A 97 13.37 2.00 7.50
C LEU A 97 14.79 2.10 8.04
N ILE A 98 15.78 2.32 7.19
CA ILE A 98 17.21 2.48 7.59
C ILE A 98 17.38 3.57 8.65
N LEU A 99 16.68 4.70 8.49
CA LEU A 99 16.75 5.83 9.41
C LEU A 99 16.03 5.60 10.74
N THR A 100 15.05 4.71 10.78
CA THR A 100 14.17 4.52 11.94
C THR A 100 14.38 3.21 12.69
N MET A 101 15.11 2.27 12.11
CA MET A 101 15.34 0.95 12.69
C MET A 101 16.83 0.72 12.95
N PRO A 102 17.20 0.15 14.12
CA PRO A 102 18.59 -0.20 14.40
C PRO A 102 19.15 -1.18 13.36
N MET A 103 20.29 -0.84 12.81
CA MET A 103 21.10 -1.68 11.93
C MET A 103 22.49 -1.88 12.54
N ARG A 104 23.23 -2.86 12.03
CA ARG A 104 24.67 -2.94 12.30
C ARG A 104 25.34 -1.67 11.79
N ASN A 105 26.47 -1.30 12.40
CA ASN A 105 27.29 -0.20 11.90
C ASN A 105 27.68 -0.48 10.43
N MET A 106 27.09 0.29 9.53
CA MET A 106 27.34 0.25 8.10
C MET A 106 27.72 1.63 7.63
N ASP A 107 28.63 1.69 6.69
CA ASP A 107 28.95 2.94 6.03
C ASP A 107 27.84 3.38 5.07
N ASP A 108 27.99 4.55 4.45
CA ASP A 108 26.96 5.09 3.57
C ASP A 108 26.93 4.38 2.21
N MET A 109 28.04 3.73 1.82
CA MET A 109 28.11 2.93 0.59
C MET A 109 27.31 1.63 0.78
N ASP A 110 27.46 0.96 1.91
CA ASP A 110 26.69 -0.24 2.26
C ASP A 110 25.19 0.05 2.31
N LYS A 111 24.78 1.16 2.91
CA LYS A 111 23.39 1.60 2.96
C LYS A 111 22.82 1.85 1.55
N ALA A 112 23.61 2.49 0.68
CA ALA A 112 23.20 2.73 -0.71
C ALA A 112 23.02 1.42 -1.49
N ALA A 113 23.93 0.45 -1.29
CA ALA A 113 23.84 -0.87 -1.89
C ALA A 113 22.58 -1.63 -1.44
N ILE A 114 22.28 -1.62 -0.14
CA ILE A 114 21.05 -2.21 0.40
C ILE A 114 19.81 -1.58 -0.21
N ILE A 115 19.76 -0.25 -0.31
CA ILE A 115 18.62 0.44 -0.93
C ILE A 115 18.45 -0.03 -2.38
N ALA A 116 19.54 -0.13 -3.16
CA ALA A 116 19.47 -0.56 -4.55
C ALA A 116 18.93 -1.99 -4.69
N ILE A 117 19.44 -2.94 -3.91
CA ILE A 117 18.99 -4.34 -3.90
C ILE A 117 17.50 -4.42 -3.54
N TYR A 118 17.09 -3.77 -2.45
CA TYR A 118 15.69 -3.82 -2.01
C TYR A 118 14.74 -3.14 -3.02
N VAL A 119 15.21 -2.12 -3.74
CA VAL A 119 14.41 -1.48 -4.80
C VAL A 119 14.17 -2.44 -5.95
N GLU A 120 15.19 -3.17 -6.40
CA GLU A 120 15.07 -4.17 -7.47
C GLU A 120 14.07 -5.27 -7.09
N ASP A 121 14.25 -5.85 -5.91
CA ASP A 121 13.41 -6.96 -5.46
C ASP A 121 11.95 -6.53 -5.18
N LEU A 122 11.75 -5.35 -4.60
CA LEU A 122 10.41 -4.85 -4.24
C LEU A 122 9.60 -4.34 -5.43
N GLU A 123 10.23 -3.97 -6.55
CA GLU A 123 9.50 -3.51 -7.74
C GLU A 123 8.70 -4.63 -8.45
N GLU A 124 8.97 -5.89 -8.12
CA GLU A 124 8.20 -7.02 -8.64
C GLU A 124 6.80 -7.15 -8.00
N TYR A 125 6.58 -6.49 -6.85
CA TYR A 125 5.35 -6.61 -6.08
C TYR A 125 4.40 -5.42 -6.27
N PRO A 126 3.07 -5.63 -6.09
CA PRO A 126 2.09 -4.56 -6.13
C PRO A 126 2.39 -3.45 -5.13
N ALA A 127 2.17 -2.19 -5.52
CA ALA A 127 2.53 -1.01 -4.74
C ALA A 127 1.93 -0.99 -3.33
N ASP A 128 0.67 -1.38 -3.18
CA ASP A 128 -0.04 -1.43 -1.90
C ASP A 128 0.51 -2.54 -0.98
N VAL A 129 0.96 -3.66 -1.56
CA VAL A 129 1.61 -4.77 -0.83
C VAL A 129 2.94 -4.29 -0.25
N VAL A 130 3.77 -3.66 -1.09
CA VAL A 130 5.07 -3.13 -0.66
C VAL A 130 4.89 -2.11 0.46
N GLU A 131 3.99 -1.15 0.30
CA GLU A 131 3.74 -0.13 1.31
C GLU A 131 3.23 -0.74 2.61
N TYR A 132 2.27 -1.66 2.55
CA TYR A 132 1.69 -2.32 3.71
C TYR A 132 2.73 -3.14 4.47
N VAL A 133 3.52 -3.97 3.77
CA VAL A 133 4.55 -4.82 4.37
C VAL A 133 5.64 -3.99 5.05
N LEU A 134 6.20 -2.99 4.36
CA LEU A 134 7.24 -2.12 4.94
C LEU A 134 6.71 -1.33 6.14
N MET A 135 5.46 -0.86 6.11
CA MET A 135 4.84 -0.20 7.26
C MET A 135 4.61 -1.14 8.43
N THR A 136 4.15 -2.37 8.16
CA THR A 136 3.87 -3.36 9.20
C THR A 136 5.16 -3.77 9.90
N ILE A 137 6.19 -4.11 9.14
CA ILE A 137 7.50 -4.48 9.68
C ILE A 137 8.09 -3.35 10.53
N ARG A 138 8.02 -2.11 10.05
CA ARG A 138 8.49 -0.96 10.84
C ARG A 138 7.80 -0.82 12.20
N ARG A 139 6.56 -1.30 12.33
CA ARG A 139 5.80 -1.21 13.59
C ARG A 139 6.00 -2.41 14.50
N SER A 140 6.28 -3.58 13.93
CA SER A 140 6.35 -4.85 14.65
C SER A 140 7.78 -5.31 14.94
N SER A 141 8.73 -5.01 14.06
CA SER A 141 10.11 -5.47 14.17
C SER A 141 10.97 -4.46 14.94
N LYS A 142 11.90 -4.97 15.76
CA LYS A 142 12.83 -4.15 16.53
C LYS A 142 14.07 -3.74 15.72
N PHE A 143 14.42 -4.51 14.70
CA PHE A 143 15.61 -4.33 13.88
C PHE A 143 15.25 -4.22 12.41
N PHE A 144 16.16 -3.69 11.60
CA PHE A 144 16.00 -3.67 10.15
C PHE A 144 15.82 -5.11 9.65
N PRO A 145 14.76 -5.38 8.83
CA PRO A 145 14.40 -6.73 8.44
C PRO A 145 15.46 -7.37 7.53
N ALA A 146 15.65 -8.67 7.69
CA ALA A 146 16.33 -9.46 6.67
C ALA A 146 15.42 -9.61 5.45
N TRP A 147 16.02 -9.80 4.26
CA TRP A 147 15.24 -10.03 3.04
C TRP A 147 14.22 -11.18 3.18
N ALA A 148 14.63 -12.29 3.80
CA ALA A 148 13.74 -13.42 4.02
C ALA A 148 12.45 -13.06 4.78
N GLU A 149 12.55 -12.20 5.81
CA GLU A 149 11.38 -11.73 6.57
C GLU A 149 10.47 -10.85 5.71
N LEU A 150 11.04 -10.00 4.85
CA LEU A 150 10.28 -9.22 3.89
C LEU A 150 9.60 -10.10 2.86
N TYR A 151 10.34 -11.03 2.27
CA TYR A 151 9.88 -11.94 1.23
C TYR A 151 8.66 -12.76 1.68
N GLU A 152 8.72 -13.37 2.87
CA GLU A 152 7.58 -14.11 3.43
C GLU A 152 6.31 -13.25 3.51
N ASN A 153 6.44 -12.02 4.00
CA ASN A 153 5.30 -11.11 4.10
C ASN A 153 4.80 -10.65 2.72
N LEU A 154 5.68 -10.40 1.78
CA LEU A 154 5.33 -10.03 0.40
C LEU A 154 4.57 -11.17 -0.28
N GLU A 155 5.02 -12.42 -0.10
CA GLU A 155 4.34 -13.60 -0.63
C GLU A 155 2.95 -13.79 -0.01
N ILE A 156 2.80 -13.66 1.30
CA ILE A 156 1.50 -13.76 1.98
C ILE A 156 0.47 -12.79 1.38
N TRP A 157 0.88 -11.54 1.11
CA TRP A 157 -0.05 -10.49 0.69
C TRP A 157 -0.13 -10.29 -0.82
N GLY A 158 0.91 -10.63 -1.59
CA GLY A 158 1.03 -10.33 -3.02
C GLY A 158 0.80 -11.53 -3.93
N ARG A 159 1.28 -12.71 -3.55
CA ARG A 159 1.34 -13.91 -4.39
C ARG A 159 0.01 -14.25 -5.07
N ARG A 160 -1.07 -14.29 -4.31
CA ARG A 160 -2.38 -14.69 -4.84
C ARG A 160 -2.83 -13.80 -6.01
N ARG A 161 -2.65 -12.50 -5.89
CA ARG A 161 -2.99 -11.51 -6.91
C ARG A 161 -2.11 -11.64 -8.15
N MET A 162 -0.81 -11.84 -7.94
CA MET A 162 0.15 -12.08 -9.02
C MET A 162 -0.15 -13.38 -9.76
N MET A 163 -0.54 -14.43 -9.07
CA MET A 163 -0.96 -15.71 -9.67
C MET A 163 -2.23 -15.57 -10.51
N ILE A 164 -3.21 -14.79 -10.07
CA ILE A 164 -4.43 -14.49 -10.85
C ILE A 164 -4.04 -13.78 -12.15
N LYS A 165 -3.23 -12.72 -12.07
CA LYS A 165 -2.75 -11.99 -13.24
C LYS A 165 -2.04 -12.94 -14.22
N ALA A 166 -1.07 -13.73 -13.75
CA ALA A 166 -0.33 -14.65 -14.60
C ALA A 166 -1.21 -15.74 -15.24
N ALA A 167 -2.28 -16.16 -14.56
CA ALA A 167 -3.23 -17.13 -15.11
C ALA A 167 -4.10 -16.50 -16.21
N ILE A 168 -4.53 -15.23 -16.04
CA ILE A 168 -5.27 -14.49 -17.08
C ILE A 168 -4.39 -14.27 -18.32
N GLU A 169 -3.14 -13.84 -18.12
CA GLU A 169 -2.18 -13.66 -19.21
C GLU A 169 -2.01 -14.92 -20.06
N ARG A 170 -1.89 -16.08 -19.41
CA ARG A 170 -1.81 -17.37 -20.13
C ARG A 170 -3.10 -17.70 -20.87
N ALA A 171 -4.26 -17.55 -20.23
CA ALA A 171 -5.55 -17.90 -20.83
C ALA A 171 -5.93 -17.02 -22.06
N ILE A 172 -5.34 -15.84 -22.20
CA ILE A 172 -5.55 -14.96 -23.36
C ILE A 172 -4.51 -15.24 -24.46
N SER A 173 -3.34 -15.79 -24.09
CA SER A 173 -2.26 -16.07 -25.05
C SER A 173 -2.40 -17.41 -25.77
N ASP A 174 -3.21 -18.34 -25.22
CA ASP A 174 -3.53 -19.66 -25.78
C ASP A 174 -4.74 -19.56 -26.74
#